data_64756c39d087d77a36ecbde522b43c59
#
_entry.id   64756c39d087d77a36ecbde522b43c59
#
_cell.length_a   1.000
_cell.length_b   1.000
_cell.length_c   1.000
_cell.angle_alpha   90.00
_cell.angle_beta   90.00
_cell.angle_gamma   90.00
#
_symmetry.space_group_name_H-M   'P 1'
#
loop_
_entity.id
_entity.type
_entity.pdbx_description
1 polymer ?
#
loop_
_entity_poly.entity_id
_entity_poly.type
_entity_poly.pdbx_seq_one_letter_code
_entity_poly.pdbx_strand_id
1 'polypeptide(L)'
;MTSPSPMPPMPEAPPRIEVVDLDMAYGGFVIQRNLHFTVRPAEIFVVMGGSGSGKSTLLRHLIGLKAPARGDVFYDGQSLWTADPAEREEMMRRVGVVYQSNALWSSLTLSENVALLLEEFTDLGEQEIRDAAALKLALVGLAGFEDFYPSEVSGGMEKRAALARALALDPEILFLDEPSTGLDPISARLLDDLILDLRDGLGTTVVVVTHDLASIQAIGDNAVFLDTETKTMMAQGHPKALLADPPHPRVKAFLTREPIAR
;
A
#
# COMPACT_ATOMS: atom_id res chain seq x y z
N MET A 1 26.85 -23.27 -39.11
CA MET A 1 25.81 -23.25 -38.08
C MET A 1 25.88 -21.88 -37.40
N THR A 2 25.05 -20.95 -37.80
CA THR A 2 24.96 -19.59 -37.22
C THR A 2 24.13 -19.66 -35.93
N SER A 3 24.73 -19.33 -34.80
CA SER A 3 24.02 -19.19 -33.52
C SER A 3 22.92 -18.14 -33.68
N PRO A 4 21.72 -18.37 -33.13
CA PRO A 4 20.66 -17.36 -33.16
C PRO A 4 21.10 -16.15 -32.35
N SER A 5 20.92 -14.95 -32.91
CA SER A 5 21.13 -13.69 -32.19
C SER A 5 20.27 -13.66 -30.94
N PRO A 6 20.78 -13.13 -29.81
CA PRO A 6 19.96 -12.96 -28.60
C PRO A 6 18.74 -12.08 -28.93
N MET A 7 17.57 -12.55 -28.52
CA MET A 7 16.34 -11.76 -28.62
C MET A 7 16.55 -10.44 -27.87
N PRO A 8 16.10 -9.30 -28.41
CA PRO A 8 16.10 -8.04 -27.68
C PRO A 8 15.30 -8.19 -26.37
N PRO A 9 15.71 -7.55 -25.28
CA PRO A 9 14.96 -7.58 -24.03
C PRO A 9 13.53 -7.10 -24.32
N MET A 10 12.53 -7.84 -23.82
CA MET A 10 11.14 -7.42 -23.91
C MET A 10 11.00 -6.04 -23.25
N PRO A 11 10.21 -5.12 -23.83
CA PRO A 11 9.96 -3.84 -23.21
C PRO A 11 9.42 -4.08 -21.79
N GLU A 12 9.97 -3.39 -20.80
CA GLU A 12 9.44 -3.43 -19.44
C GLU A 12 7.98 -3.02 -19.47
N ALA A 13 7.14 -3.73 -18.71
CA ALA A 13 5.74 -3.36 -18.56
C ALA A 13 5.64 -1.92 -18.03
N PRO A 14 4.67 -1.13 -18.51
CA PRO A 14 4.46 0.22 -18.00
C PRO A 14 4.23 0.17 -16.47
N PRO A 15 4.64 1.22 -15.74
CA PRO A 15 4.40 1.27 -14.30
C PRO A 15 2.90 1.29 -13.99
N ARG A 16 2.51 0.62 -12.90
CA ARG A 16 1.15 0.68 -12.36
C ARG A 16 0.85 2.05 -11.75
N ILE A 17 1.84 2.61 -11.03
CA ILE A 17 1.80 3.95 -10.47
C ILE A 17 3.09 4.67 -10.85
N GLU A 18 2.97 5.91 -11.30
CA GLU A 18 4.10 6.80 -11.53
C GLU A 18 3.87 8.12 -10.79
N VAL A 19 4.82 8.53 -9.97
CA VAL A 19 4.83 9.80 -9.26
C VAL A 19 5.86 10.70 -9.92
N VAL A 20 5.42 11.87 -10.40
CA VAL A 20 6.26 12.78 -11.18
C VAL A 20 6.34 14.14 -10.53
N ASP A 21 7.55 14.53 -10.10
CA ASP A 21 7.90 15.85 -9.54
C ASP A 21 6.93 16.34 -8.46
N LEU A 22 6.46 15.41 -7.61
CA LEU A 22 5.41 15.64 -6.64
C LEU A 22 5.93 16.47 -5.45
N ASP A 23 5.31 17.65 -5.24
CA ASP A 23 5.50 18.48 -4.05
C ASP A 23 4.27 18.37 -3.13
N MET A 24 4.53 18.00 -1.88
CA MET A 24 3.50 17.87 -0.85
C MET A 24 3.58 19.04 0.12
N ALA A 25 2.48 19.78 0.29
CA ALA A 25 2.43 20.91 1.21
C ALA A 25 1.05 21.06 1.89
N TYR A 26 1.05 21.73 3.06
CA TYR A 26 -0.13 22.27 3.72
C TYR A 26 0.02 23.78 3.83
N GLY A 27 -0.77 24.55 3.03
CA GLY A 27 -0.57 25.97 2.90
C GLY A 27 0.87 26.30 2.45
N GLY A 28 1.59 27.11 3.19
CA GLY A 28 2.99 27.45 2.91
C GLY A 28 4.02 26.45 3.46
N PHE A 29 3.58 25.42 4.21
CA PHE A 29 4.49 24.46 4.83
C PHE A 29 4.72 23.25 3.93
N VAL A 30 5.95 23.15 3.38
CA VAL A 30 6.34 22.02 2.54
C VAL A 30 6.73 20.83 3.40
N ILE A 31 6.13 19.66 3.08
CA ILE A 31 6.38 18.36 3.73
C ILE A 31 7.46 17.61 2.98
N GLN A 32 7.26 17.42 1.67
CA GLN A 32 8.23 16.79 0.77
C GLN A 32 8.23 17.51 -0.57
N ARG A 33 9.34 17.43 -1.31
CA ARG A 33 9.53 18.05 -2.63
C ARG A 33 10.11 17.07 -3.62
N ASN A 34 9.72 17.29 -4.87
CA ASN A 34 10.33 16.65 -6.03
C ASN A 34 10.42 15.12 -5.87
N LEU A 35 9.33 14.50 -5.39
CA LEU A 35 9.25 13.06 -5.33
C LEU A 35 9.04 12.51 -6.74
N HIS A 36 9.86 11.52 -7.11
CA HIS A 36 9.79 10.89 -8.42
C HIS A 36 10.11 9.41 -8.28
N PHE A 37 9.13 8.53 -8.47
CA PHE A 37 9.31 7.07 -8.40
C PHE A 37 8.20 6.36 -9.15
N THR A 38 8.41 5.08 -9.42
CA THR A 38 7.43 4.20 -10.08
C THR A 38 7.18 2.97 -9.24
N VAL A 39 5.96 2.43 -9.32
CA VAL A 39 5.54 1.14 -8.77
C VAL A 39 5.14 0.25 -9.92
N ARG A 40 5.69 -0.94 -10.01
CA ARG A 40 5.41 -1.90 -11.08
C ARG A 40 4.17 -2.75 -10.75
N PRO A 41 3.51 -3.32 -11.76
CA PRO A 41 2.47 -4.32 -11.53
C PRO A 41 2.99 -5.50 -10.68
N ALA A 42 2.16 -5.99 -9.77
CA ALA A 42 2.47 -7.10 -8.86
C ALA A 42 3.75 -6.89 -8.02
N GLU A 43 4.10 -5.63 -7.71
CA GLU A 43 5.22 -5.26 -6.85
C GLU A 43 4.72 -4.93 -5.45
N ILE A 44 5.46 -5.31 -4.42
CA ILE A 44 5.29 -4.77 -3.06
C ILE A 44 6.27 -3.60 -2.91
N PHE A 45 5.73 -2.40 -3.05
CA PHE A 45 6.48 -1.14 -2.95
C PHE A 45 6.37 -0.55 -1.54
N VAL A 46 7.50 -0.27 -0.90
CA VAL A 46 7.53 0.24 0.48
C VAL A 46 7.86 1.73 0.53
N VAL A 47 7.01 2.51 1.17
CA VAL A 47 7.31 3.90 1.55
C VAL A 47 7.81 3.91 2.98
N MET A 48 9.11 4.10 3.17
CA MET A 48 9.75 4.09 4.48
C MET A 48 10.31 5.47 4.86
N GLY A 49 10.57 5.67 6.15
CA GLY A 49 11.12 6.92 6.68
C GLY A 49 10.73 7.14 8.13
N GLY A 50 11.40 8.09 8.79
CA GLY A 50 11.14 8.43 10.19
C GLY A 50 9.73 8.98 10.45
N SER A 51 9.37 9.12 11.73
CA SER A 51 8.11 9.78 12.11
C SER A 51 8.10 11.22 11.57
N GLY A 52 6.98 11.65 11.03
CA GLY A 52 6.84 12.99 10.45
C GLY A 52 7.48 13.19 9.06
N SER A 53 8.02 12.16 8.41
CA SER A 53 8.59 12.28 7.06
C SER A 53 7.54 12.46 5.95
N GLY A 54 6.25 12.43 6.28
CA GLY A 54 5.19 12.65 5.31
C GLY A 54 4.65 11.40 4.61
N LYS A 55 4.95 10.19 5.09
CA LYS A 55 4.49 8.92 4.50
C LYS A 55 2.97 8.87 4.33
N SER A 56 2.21 9.07 5.41
CA SER A 56 0.73 9.08 5.34
C SER A 56 0.20 10.28 4.55
N THR A 57 0.97 11.37 4.43
CA THR A 57 0.61 12.47 3.53
C THR A 57 0.80 12.06 2.07
N LEU A 58 1.91 11.38 1.73
CA LEU A 58 2.12 10.83 0.40
C LEU A 58 0.98 9.86 0.05
N LEU A 59 0.64 8.95 0.95
CA LEU A 59 -0.50 8.05 0.75
C LEU A 59 -1.78 8.81 0.36
N ARG A 60 -2.11 9.90 1.06
CA ARG A 60 -3.31 10.71 0.74
C ARG A 60 -3.25 11.33 -0.67
N HIS A 61 -2.06 11.67 -1.17
CA HIS A 61 -1.92 12.13 -2.56
C HIS A 61 -2.10 10.99 -3.56
N LEU A 62 -1.56 9.80 -3.24
CA LEU A 62 -1.68 8.62 -4.08
C LEU A 62 -3.15 8.15 -4.20
N ILE A 63 -3.90 8.10 -3.12
CA ILE A 63 -5.31 7.65 -3.11
C ILE A 63 -6.33 8.76 -3.43
N GLY A 64 -5.91 9.85 -4.02
CA GLY A 64 -6.83 10.90 -4.50
C GLY A 64 -7.45 11.79 -3.43
N LEU A 65 -7.09 11.66 -2.14
CA LEU A 65 -7.68 12.44 -1.05
C LEU A 65 -7.14 13.86 -0.93
N LYS A 66 -5.96 14.13 -1.49
CA LYS A 66 -5.33 15.45 -1.39
C LYS A 66 -4.53 15.76 -2.64
N ALA A 67 -4.89 16.84 -3.32
CA ALA A 67 -4.15 17.33 -4.47
C ALA A 67 -2.73 17.78 -4.06
N PRO A 68 -1.69 17.48 -4.86
CA PRO A 68 -0.34 17.96 -4.63
C PRO A 68 -0.24 19.47 -4.85
N ALA A 69 0.80 20.09 -4.28
CA ALA A 69 1.12 21.49 -4.56
C ALA A 69 1.75 21.66 -5.94
N ARG A 70 2.44 20.61 -6.44
CA ARG A 70 3.05 20.52 -7.77
C ARG A 70 3.22 19.06 -8.13
N GLY A 71 3.37 18.77 -9.42
CA GLY A 71 3.56 17.43 -9.93
C GLY A 71 2.27 16.64 -10.03
N ASP A 72 2.37 15.36 -10.34
CA ASP A 72 1.21 14.50 -10.60
C ASP A 72 1.46 13.05 -10.17
N VAL A 73 0.37 12.29 -10.12
CA VAL A 73 0.34 10.84 -9.93
C VAL A 73 -0.38 10.22 -11.11
N PHE A 74 0.24 9.24 -11.74
CA PHE A 74 -0.34 8.53 -12.87
C PHE A 74 -0.64 7.08 -12.47
N TYR A 75 -1.80 6.60 -12.90
CA TYR A 75 -2.22 5.20 -12.81
C TYR A 75 -2.31 4.64 -14.22
N ASP A 76 -1.50 3.64 -14.54
CA ASP A 76 -1.39 3.07 -15.89
C ASP A 76 -1.21 4.14 -17.01
N GLY A 77 -0.45 5.20 -16.69
CA GLY A 77 -0.19 6.33 -17.58
C GLY A 77 -1.29 7.41 -17.63
N GLN A 78 -2.40 7.26 -16.90
CA GLN A 78 -3.47 8.24 -16.80
C GLN A 78 -3.30 9.12 -15.55
N SER A 79 -3.33 10.44 -15.71
CA SER A 79 -3.16 11.40 -14.61
C SER A 79 -4.36 11.37 -13.66
N LEU A 80 -4.07 11.19 -12.36
CA LEU A 80 -5.10 11.21 -11.31
C LEU A 80 -5.66 12.63 -11.08
N TRP A 81 -4.80 13.64 -11.19
CA TRP A 81 -5.16 14.99 -10.76
C TRP A 81 -5.69 15.89 -11.89
N THR A 82 -5.40 15.55 -13.16
CA THR A 82 -5.96 16.23 -14.32
C THR A 82 -7.15 15.49 -14.95
N ALA A 83 -7.39 14.23 -14.56
CA ALA A 83 -8.56 13.46 -14.96
C ALA A 83 -9.87 14.14 -14.51
N ASP A 84 -10.93 13.95 -15.28
CA ASP A 84 -12.25 14.38 -14.84
C ASP A 84 -12.75 13.58 -13.63
N PRO A 85 -13.80 14.06 -12.92
CA PRO A 85 -14.29 13.38 -11.72
C PRO A 85 -14.71 11.94 -11.93
N ALA A 86 -15.32 11.60 -13.08
CA ALA A 86 -15.79 10.25 -13.37
C ALA A 86 -14.60 9.30 -13.66
N GLU A 87 -13.63 9.76 -14.43
CA GLU A 87 -12.39 9.02 -14.69
C GLU A 87 -11.62 8.75 -13.39
N ARG A 88 -11.54 9.75 -12.50
CA ARG A 88 -10.88 9.61 -11.19
C ARG A 88 -11.61 8.61 -10.31
N GLU A 89 -12.95 8.63 -10.27
CA GLU A 89 -13.75 7.67 -9.54
C GLU A 89 -13.47 6.26 -10.04
N GLU A 90 -13.44 6.02 -11.33
CA GLU A 90 -13.15 4.73 -11.94
C GLU A 90 -11.73 4.23 -11.57
N MET A 91 -10.72 5.12 -11.61
CA MET A 91 -9.37 4.75 -11.13
C MET A 91 -9.39 4.33 -9.66
N MET A 92 -10.13 5.04 -8.81
CA MET A 92 -10.18 4.78 -7.37
C MET A 92 -10.99 3.54 -6.99
N ARG A 93 -11.92 3.07 -7.83
CA ARG A 93 -12.61 1.78 -7.66
C ARG A 93 -11.66 0.58 -7.73
N ARG A 94 -10.55 0.73 -8.45
CA ARG A 94 -9.48 -0.28 -8.57
C ARG A 94 -8.49 -0.27 -7.42
N VAL A 95 -8.74 0.55 -6.40
CA VAL A 95 -7.84 0.79 -5.26
C VAL A 95 -8.48 0.36 -3.97
N GLY A 96 -7.85 -0.54 -3.24
CA GLY A 96 -8.18 -0.88 -1.85
C GLY A 96 -7.29 -0.13 -0.86
N VAL A 97 -7.83 0.29 0.29
CA VAL A 97 -7.05 1.02 1.30
C VAL A 97 -7.31 0.44 2.69
N VAL A 98 -6.22 0.12 3.39
CA VAL A 98 -6.24 -0.20 4.82
C VAL A 98 -5.53 0.91 5.58
N TYR A 99 -6.26 1.61 6.44
CA TYR A 99 -5.72 2.66 7.29
C TYR A 99 -5.15 2.10 8.59
N GLN A 100 -4.25 2.85 9.21
CA GLN A 100 -3.60 2.48 10.47
C GLN A 100 -4.59 2.10 11.58
N SER A 101 -5.74 2.80 11.66
CA SER A 101 -6.81 2.56 12.65
C SER A 101 -7.82 1.47 12.23
N ASN A 102 -7.52 0.68 11.18
CA ASN A 102 -8.41 -0.30 10.53
C ASN A 102 -9.70 0.30 9.97
N ALA A 103 -10.27 1.30 10.62
CA ALA A 103 -11.50 2.03 10.25
C ALA A 103 -12.74 1.12 10.03
N LEU A 104 -12.81 -0.03 10.72
CA LEU A 104 -14.02 -0.85 10.74
C LEU A 104 -15.14 -0.16 11.52
N TRP A 105 -16.36 -0.33 11.05
CA TRP A 105 -17.56 0.10 11.76
C TRP A 105 -17.82 -0.85 12.94
N SER A 106 -17.73 -0.33 14.16
CA SER A 106 -17.87 -1.13 15.40
C SER A 106 -19.26 -1.67 15.63
N SER A 107 -20.27 -1.08 14.99
CA SER A 107 -21.67 -1.50 15.06
C SER A 107 -22.06 -2.54 14.00
N LEU A 108 -21.16 -2.89 13.12
CA LEU A 108 -21.35 -3.88 12.08
C LEU A 108 -20.49 -5.13 12.35
N THR A 109 -20.98 -6.28 11.96
CA THR A 109 -20.20 -7.53 11.96
C THR A 109 -19.05 -7.47 10.96
N LEU A 110 -18.12 -8.43 11.00
CA LEU A 110 -17.02 -8.47 10.03
C LEU A 110 -17.55 -8.65 8.60
N SER A 111 -18.57 -9.48 8.40
CA SER A 111 -19.21 -9.66 7.10
C SER A 111 -19.89 -8.40 6.62
N GLU A 112 -20.67 -7.73 7.46
CA GLU A 112 -21.31 -6.46 7.12
C GLU A 112 -20.30 -5.34 6.80
N ASN A 113 -19.15 -5.30 7.48
CA ASN A 113 -18.07 -4.37 7.15
C ASN A 113 -17.52 -4.60 5.73
N VAL A 114 -17.41 -5.82 5.28
CA VAL A 114 -16.99 -6.15 3.91
C VAL A 114 -18.10 -5.87 2.91
N ALA A 115 -19.35 -6.21 3.26
CA ALA A 115 -20.53 -6.05 2.42
C ALA A 115 -20.80 -4.60 2.01
N LEU A 116 -20.51 -3.60 2.87
CA LEU A 116 -20.75 -2.19 2.60
C LEU A 116 -20.26 -1.72 1.21
N LEU A 117 -19.07 -2.15 0.80
CA LEU A 117 -18.52 -1.75 -0.50
C LEU A 117 -19.20 -2.49 -1.65
N LEU A 118 -19.59 -3.74 -1.43
CA LEU A 118 -20.32 -4.53 -2.42
C LEU A 118 -21.73 -3.98 -2.65
N GLU A 119 -22.43 -3.58 -1.58
CA GLU A 119 -23.75 -2.95 -1.63
C GLU A 119 -23.74 -1.61 -2.37
N GLU A 120 -22.69 -0.80 -2.16
CA GLU A 120 -22.60 0.55 -2.74
C GLU A 120 -22.13 0.54 -4.20
N PHE A 121 -21.25 -0.38 -4.57
CA PHE A 121 -20.53 -0.32 -5.85
C PHE A 121 -20.82 -1.48 -6.81
N THR A 122 -21.77 -2.38 -6.48
CA THR A 122 -22.15 -3.50 -7.36
C THR A 122 -23.66 -3.67 -7.44
N ASP A 123 -24.12 -4.37 -8.47
CA ASP A 123 -25.53 -4.75 -8.64
C ASP A 123 -25.82 -6.17 -8.09
N LEU A 124 -25.00 -6.69 -7.20
CA LEU A 124 -25.15 -8.03 -6.60
C LEU A 124 -26.38 -8.10 -5.71
N GLY A 125 -27.05 -9.24 -5.73
CA GLY A 125 -28.16 -9.52 -4.80
C GLY A 125 -27.64 -9.82 -3.39
N GLU A 126 -28.54 -9.73 -2.40
CA GLU A 126 -28.20 -9.94 -0.98
C GLU A 126 -27.44 -11.23 -0.68
N GLN A 127 -27.80 -12.35 -1.32
CA GLN A 127 -27.11 -13.63 -1.11
C GLN A 127 -25.72 -13.62 -1.72
N GLU A 128 -25.57 -13.05 -2.91
CA GLU A 128 -24.27 -12.92 -3.61
C GLU A 128 -23.31 -12.04 -2.82
N ILE A 129 -23.81 -10.95 -2.20
CA ILE A 129 -23.04 -10.07 -1.31
C ILE A 129 -22.56 -10.83 -0.08
N ARG A 130 -23.46 -11.60 0.57
CA ARG A 130 -23.07 -12.44 1.72
C ARG A 130 -21.98 -13.46 1.36
N ASP A 131 -22.16 -14.15 0.24
CA ASP A 131 -21.22 -15.16 -0.22
C ASP A 131 -19.86 -14.54 -0.59
N ALA A 132 -19.87 -13.38 -1.26
CA ALA A 132 -18.67 -12.63 -1.59
C ALA A 132 -17.96 -12.13 -0.32
N ALA A 133 -18.68 -11.56 0.65
CA ALA A 133 -18.10 -11.11 1.92
C ALA A 133 -17.48 -12.28 2.70
N ALA A 134 -18.15 -13.42 2.79
CA ALA A 134 -17.61 -14.62 3.41
C ALA A 134 -16.34 -15.12 2.70
N LEU A 135 -16.31 -15.09 1.37
CA LEU A 135 -15.11 -15.42 0.58
C LEU A 135 -13.94 -14.50 0.91
N LYS A 136 -14.17 -13.17 0.99
CA LYS A 136 -13.11 -12.20 1.33
C LYS A 136 -12.57 -12.42 2.75
N LEU A 137 -13.44 -12.71 3.72
CA LEU A 137 -13.03 -13.10 5.07
C LEU A 137 -12.24 -14.42 5.08
N ALA A 138 -12.66 -15.40 4.31
CA ALA A 138 -11.92 -16.67 4.18
C ALA A 138 -10.52 -16.46 3.58
N LEU A 139 -10.37 -15.60 2.58
CA LEU A 139 -9.07 -15.25 1.97
C LEU A 139 -8.05 -14.71 2.99
N VAL A 140 -8.53 -13.99 4.01
CA VAL A 140 -7.67 -13.47 5.08
C VAL A 140 -7.63 -14.38 6.31
N GLY A 141 -8.10 -15.62 6.20
CA GLY A 141 -8.09 -16.62 7.27
C GLY A 141 -9.07 -16.32 8.42
N LEU A 142 -10.23 -15.73 8.09
CA LEU A 142 -11.31 -15.42 9.02
C LEU A 142 -12.62 -16.17 8.69
N ALA A 143 -12.54 -17.33 8.01
CA ALA A 143 -13.70 -18.18 7.81
C ALA A 143 -14.30 -18.62 9.16
N GLY A 144 -15.62 -18.49 9.32
CA GLY A 144 -16.34 -18.78 10.56
C GLY A 144 -16.41 -17.61 11.56
N PHE A 145 -15.89 -16.43 11.18
CA PHE A 145 -15.95 -15.20 12.01
C PHE A 145 -16.85 -14.13 11.39
N GLU A 146 -17.67 -14.49 10.42
CA GLU A 146 -18.51 -13.57 9.64
C GLU A 146 -19.43 -12.72 10.52
N ASP A 147 -20.04 -13.33 11.55
CA ASP A 147 -21.04 -12.74 12.44
C ASP A 147 -20.42 -12.07 13.69
N PHE A 148 -19.11 -12.07 13.84
CA PHE A 148 -18.43 -11.41 14.96
C PHE A 148 -18.31 -9.91 14.73
N TYR A 149 -18.40 -9.13 15.80
CA TYR A 149 -18.12 -7.70 15.78
C TYR A 149 -16.62 -7.43 15.96
N PRO A 150 -16.10 -6.26 15.48
CA PRO A 150 -14.69 -5.91 15.67
C PRO A 150 -14.22 -5.99 17.13
N SER A 151 -15.08 -5.66 18.10
CA SER A 151 -14.77 -5.73 19.53
C SER A 151 -14.64 -7.14 20.11
N GLU A 152 -15.05 -8.16 19.38
CA GLU A 152 -15.06 -9.58 19.82
C GLU A 152 -13.84 -10.35 19.29
N VAL A 153 -13.02 -9.74 18.45
CA VAL A 153 -11.87 -10.37 17.80
C VAL A 153 -10.54 -9.76 18.26
N SER A 154 -9.44 -10.46 18.05
CA SER A 154 -8.11 -9.92 18.37
C SER A 154 -7.72 -8.78 17.41
N GLY A 155 -6.78 -7.90 17.82
CA GLY A 155 -6.29 -6.82 16.96
C GLY A 155 -5.71 -7.31 15.62
N GLY A 156 -5.07 -8.49 15.59
CA GLY A 156 -4.62 -9.12 14.34
C GLY A 156 -5.76 -9.59 13.46
N MET A 157 -6.84 -10.11 14.05
CA MET A 157 -8.05 -10.48 13.30
C MET A 157 -8.76 -9.22 12.76
N GLU A 158 -8.84 -8.16 13.56
CA GLU A 158 -9.42 -6.89 13.14
C GLU A 158 -8.67 -6.29 11.94
N LYS A 159 -7.32 -6.33 11.94
CA LYS A 159 -6.51 -5.89 10.80
C LYS A 159 -6.75 -6.74 9.54
N ARG A 160 -6.87 -8.05 9.69
CA ARG A 160 -7.20 -8.95 8.58
C ARG A 160 -8.62 -8.71 8.05
N ALA A 161 -9.58 -8.40 8.92
CA ALA A 161 -10.94 -8.03 8.50
C ALA A 161 -10.95 -6.69 7.73
N ALA A 162 -10.16 -5.69 8.16
CA ALA A 162 -9.96 -4.45 7.42
C ALA A 162 -9.34 -4.70 6.03
N LEU A 163 -8.42 -5.66 5.94
CA LEU A 163 -7.85 -6.11 4.67
C LEU A 163 -8.90 -6.81 3.79
N ALA A 164 -9.74 -7.70 4.35
CA ALA A 164 -10.85 -8.32 3.63
C ALA A 164 -11.81 -7.26 3.04
N ARG A 165 -12.14 -6.22 3.81
CA ARG A 165 -12.95 -5.11 3.32
C ARG A 165 -12.26 -4.35 2.19
N ALA A 166 -10.96 -4.07 2.30
CA ALA A 166 -10.21 -3.41 1.24
C ALA A 166 -10.15 -4.24 -0.05
N LEU A 167 -10.27 -5.56 0.06
CA LEU A 167 -10.31 -6.52 -1.05
C LEU A 167 -11.72 -6.76 -1.62
N ALA A 168 -12.77 -6.13 -1.07
CA ALA A 168 -14.16 -6.44 -1.42
C ALA A 168 -14.44 -6.31 -2.93
N LEU A 169 -13.89 -5.29 -3.58
CA LEU A 169 -14.08 -5.01 -5.01
C LEU A 169 -12.95 -5.55 -5.91
N ASP A 170 -12.18 -6.54 -5.45
CA ASP A 170 -11.04 -7.10 -6.18
C ASP A 170 -10.07 -6.05 -6.72
N PRO A 171 -9.51 -5.18 -5.86
CA PRO A 171 -8.68 -4.07 -6.30
C PRO A 171 -7.38 -4.57 -6.95
N GLU A 172 -6.93 -3.88 -7.99
CA GLU A 172 -5.63 -4.15 -8.63
C GLU A 172 -4.46 -3.58 -7.80
N ILE A 173 -4.76 -2.57 -6.96
CA ILE A 173 -3.78 -1.88 -6.13
C ILE A 173 -4.29 -1.82 -4.69
N LEU A 174 -3.43 -2.19 -3.75
CA LEU A 174 -3.73 -2.18 -2.32
C LEU A 174 -2.76 -1.24 -1.60
N PHE A 175 -3.29 -0.26 -0.90
CA PHE A 175 -2.52 0.63 -0.03
C PHE A 175 -2.69 0.23 1.44
N LEU A 176 -1.58 0.07 2.16
CA LEU A 176 -1.54 -0.32 3.56
C LEU A 176 -0.78 0.74 4.36
N ASP A 177 -1.47 1.45 5.26
CA ASP A 177 -0.86 2.45 6.14
C ASP A 177 -0.56 1.83 7.51
N GLU A 178 0.72 1.58 7.80
CA GLU A 178 1.23 1.01 9.05
C GLU A 178 0.49 -0.30 9.47
N PRO A 179 0.42 -1.30 8.58
CA PRO A 179 -0.47 -2.45 8.78
C PRO A 179 -0.09 -3.33 9.98
N SER A 180 1.20 -3.43 10.33
CA SER A 180 1.69 -4.24 11.46
C SER A 180 1.68 -3.50 12.81
N THR A 181 1.41 -2.19 12.82
CA THR A 181 1.46 -1.40 14.06
C THR A 181 0.47 -1.91 15.10
N GLY A 182 0.98 -2.17 16.31
CA GLY A 182 0.20 -2.68 17.45
C GLY A 182 0.01 -4.19 17.47
N LEU A 183 0.55 -4.92 16.50
CA LEU A 183 0.56 -6.39 16.49
C LEU A 183 1.77 -6.93 17.27
N ASP A 184 1.59 -8.11 17.85
CA ASP A 184 2.72 -8.93 18.30
C ASP A 184 3.52 -9.47 17.08
N PRO A 185 4.80 -9.89 17.29
CA PRO A 185 5.65 -10.32 16.17
C PRO A 185 5.11 -11.50 15.35
N ILE A 186 4.34 -12.39 15.97
CA ILE A 186 3.75 -13.55 15.26
C ILE A 186 2.61 -13.07 14.37
N SER A 187 1.71 -12.25 14.91
CA SER A 187 0.59 -11.67 14.16
C SER A 187 1.08 -10.77 13.01
N ALA A 188 2.14 -9.99 13.22
CA ALA A 188 2.76 -9.18 12.18
C ALA A 188 3.31 -10.05 11.04
N ARG A 189 4.01 -11.16 11.39
CA ARG A 189 4.52 -12.10 10.38
C ARG A 189 3.41 -12.76 9.57
N LEU A 190 2.32 -13.18 10.23
CA LEU A 190 1.16 -13.75 9.54
C LEU A 190 0.51 -12.75 8.56
N LEU A 191 0.52 -11.46 8.92
CA LEU A 191 0.02 -10.41 8.02
C LEU A 191 0.98 -10.19 6.83
N ASP A 192 2.29 -10.23 7.06
CA ASP A 192 3.30 -10.16 6.01
C ASP A 192 3.16 -11.32 5.01
N ASP A 193 3.01 -12.56 5.52
CA ASP A 193 2.80 -13.75 4.68
C ASP A 193 1.50 -13.61 3.86
N LEU A 194 0.43 -13.10 4.45
CA LEU A 194 -0.82 -12.83 3.73
C LEU A 194 -0.65 -11.78 2.62
N ILE A 195 0.12 -10.73 2.85
CA ILE A 195 0.42 -9.71 1.82
C ILE A 195 1.19 -10.33 0.64
N LEU A 196 2.15 -11.22 0.93
CA LEU A 196 2.86 -11.98 -0.10
C LEU A 196 1.91 -12.88 -0.90
N ASP A 197 1.01 -13.60 -0.22
CA ASP A 197 0.02 -14.47 -0.87
C ASP A 197 -0.93 -13.67 -1.79
N LEU A 198 -1.36 -12.48 -1.40
CA LEU A 198 -2.19 -11.61 -2.23
C LEU A 198 -1.44 -11.13 -3.49
N ARG A 199 -0.17 -10.73 -3.35
CA ARG A 199 0.67 -10.37 -4.49
C ARG A 199 0.87 -11.56 -5.43
N ASP A 200 1.29 -12.72 -4.89
CA ASP A 200 1.68 -13.89 -5.68
C ASP A 200 0.47 -14.61 -6.28
N GLY A 201 -0.64 -14.70 -5.53
CA GLY A 201 -1.85 -15.43 -5.94
C GLY A 201 -2.81 -14.61 -6.80
N LEU A 202 -2.94 -13.31 -6.52
CA LEU A 202 -3.90 -12.43 -7.21
C LEU A 202 -3.22 -11.44 -8.18
N GLY A 203 -1.90 -11.32 -8.16
CA GLY A 203 -1.18 -10.32 -8.94
C GLY A 203 -1.42 -8.89 -8.45
N THR A 204 -1.88 -8.71 -7.21
CA THR A 204 -2.18 -7.40 -6.63
C THR A 204 -0.89 -6.60 -6.43
N THR A 205 -0.88 -5.36 -6.89
CA THR A 205 0.19 -4.40 -6.60
C THR A 205 -0.04 -3.84 -5.20
N VAL A 206 0.99 -3.87 -4.34
CA VAL A 206 0.83 -3.44 -2.94
C VAL A 206 1.76 -2.27 -2.63
N VAL A 207 1.24 -1.20 -2.05
CA VAL A 207 2.02 -0.08 -1.53
C VAL A 207 1.89 -0.07 0.00
N VAL A 208 2.99 -0.34 0.68
CA VAL A 208 3.05 -0.40 2.15
C VAL A 208 3.75 0.83 2.69
N VAL A 209 3.05 1.61 3.50
CA VAL A 209 3.63 2.70 4.29
C VAL A 209 3.98 2.12 5.65
N THR A 210 5.26 2.04 6.00
CA THR A 210 5.66 1.49 7.30
C THR A 210 7.04 1.96 7.76
N HIS A 211 7.31 1.84 9.05
CA HIS A 211 8.60 1.98 9.68
C HIS A 211 9.08 0.67 10.33
N ASP A 212 8.33 -0.43 10.17
CA ASP A 212 8.72 -1.74 10.68
C ASP A 212 9.77 -2.39 9.77
N LEU A 213 11.01 -2.43 10.26
CA LEU A 213 12.14 -2.96 9.49
C LEU A 213 12.00 -4.46 9.21
N ALA A 214 11.35 -5.23 10.07
CA ALA A 214 11.15 -6.66 9.85
C ALA A 214 10.26 -6.88 8.64
N SER A 215 9.09 -6.22 8.58
CA SER A 215 8.20 -6.28 7.42
C SER A 215 8.87 -5.72 6.15
N ILE A 216 9.55 -4.55 6.24
CA ILE A 216 10.27 -3.95 5.10
C ILE A 216 11.22 -4.97 4.45
N GLN A 217 12.02 -5.69 5.26
CA GLN A 217 12.99 -6.66 4.77
C GLN A 217 12.37 -7.99 4.32
N ALA A 218 11.21 -8.34 4.90
CA ALA A 218 10.54 -9.60 4.62
C ALA A 218 9.77 -9.56 3.29
N ILE A 219 9.03 -8.47 3.03
CA ILE A 219 8.07 -8.44 1.92
C ILE A 219 8.39 -7.42 0.83
N GLY A 220 9.23 -6.40 1.08
CA GLY A 220 9.47 -5.32 0.12
C GLY A 220 10.30 -5.77 -1.09
N ASP A 221 9.77 -5.57 -2.29
CA ASP A 221 10.50 -5.76 -3.56
C ASP A 221 11.29 -4.50 -3.91
N ASN A 222 10.72 -3.33 -3.64
CA ASN A 222 11.33 -2.03 -3.86
C ASN A 222 10.89 -1.06 -2.76
N ALA A 223 11.68 -0.05 -2.47
CA ALA A 223 11.38 0.90 -1.42
C ALA A 223 11.88 2.29 -1.75
N VAL A 224 11.20 3.30 -1.19
CA VAL A 224 11.64 4.69 -1.18
C VAL A 224 11.80 5.18 0.26
N PHE A 225 12.91 5.87 0.55
CA PHE A 225 13.14 6.48 1.86
C PHE A 225 12.88 7.99 1.81
N LEU A 226 11.89 8.45 2.59
CA LEU A 226 11.54 9.86 2.76
C LEU A 226 12.27 10.44 3.97
N ASP A 227 13.04 11.51 3.75
CA ASP A 227 13.76 12.20 4.81
C ASP A 227 13.02 13.44 5.32
N THR A 228 13.07 13.67 6.62
CA THR A 228 12.39 14.80 7.28
C THR A 228 13.13 16.12 7.16
N GLU A 229 14.46 16.09 7.04
CA GLU A 229 15.28 17.30 7.04
C GLU A 229 15.47 17.87 5.64
N THR A 230 15.88 17.02 4.69
CA THR A 230 16.02 17.42 3.28
C THR A 230 14.67 17.60 2.61
N LYS A 231 13.62 17.00 3.18
CA LYS A 231 12.26 17.01 2.65
C LYS A 231 12.21 16.50 1.21
N THR A 232 12.88 15.40 0.96
CA THR A 232 12.90 14.73 -0.34
C THR A 232 13.15 13.22 -0.17
N MET A 233 13.06 12.50 -1.25
CA MET A 233 13.46 11.10 -1.36
C MET A 233 14.99 11.00 -1.38
N MET A 234 15.58 10.23 -0.46
CA MET A 234 17.04 10.07 -0.36
C MET A 234 17.55 8.74 -0.91
N ALA A 235 16.69 7.75 -1.01
CA ALA A 235 17.05 6.44 -1.53
C ALA A 235 15.85 5.77 -2.19
N GLN A 236 16.13 4.97 -3.21
CA GLN A 236 15.18 4.04 -3.83
C GLN A 236 15.91 2.76 -4.19
N GLY A 237 15.27 1.61 -3.99
CA GLY A 237 15.80 0.30 -4.36
C GLY A 237 15.27 -0.82 -3.48
N HIS A 238 15.73 -2.04 -3.77
CA HIS A 238 15.36 -3.21 -2.97
C HIS A 238 15.82 -3.05 -1.52
N PRO A 239 14.98 -3.24 -0.49
CA PRO A 239 15.31 -2.99 0.91
C PRO A 239 16.60 -3.68 1.39
N LYS A 240 16.83 -4.94 1.00
CA LYS A 240 18.05 -5.67 1.37
C LYS A 240 19.31 -5.08 0.72
N ALA A 241 19.20 -4.57 -0.49
CA ALA A 241 20.32 -3.88 -1.15
C ALA A 241 20.62 -2.54 -0.47
N LEU A 242 19.60 -1.77 -0.13
CA LEU A 242 19.74 -0.51 0.62
C LEU A 242 20.31 -0.71 2.03
N LEU A 243 20.06 -1.88 2.66
CA LEU A 243 20.67 -2.23 3.93
C LEU A 243 22.15 -2.63 3.79
N ALA A 244 22.48 -3.37 2.74
CA ALA A 244 23.85 -3.84 2.48
C ALA A 244 24.79 -2.70 2.06
N ASP A 245 24.31 -1.77 1.24
CA ASP A 245 25.06 -0.60 0.76
C ASP A 245 24.19 0.67 0.82
N PRO A 246 24.03 1.26 2.01
CA PRO A 246 23.19 2.44 2.19
C PRO A 246 23.78 3.67 1.47
N PRO A 247 23.03 4.33 0.57
CA PRO A 247 23.56 5.46 -0.20
C PRO A 247 23.80 6.73 0.63
N HIS A 248 23.28 6.77 1.88
CA HIS A 248 23.39 7.92 2.76
C HIS A 248 23.38 7.49 4.23
N PRO A 249 24.16 8.18 5.14
CA PRO A 249 24.22 7.85 6.57
C PRO A 249 22.84 7.82 7.26
N ARG A 250 21.88 8.63 6.87
CA ARG A 250 20.52 8.64 7.42
C ARG A 250 19.72 7.41 7.02
N VAL A 251 19.87 6.96 5.79
CA VAL A 251 19.26 5.70 5.31
C VAL A 251 19.83 4.53 6.11
N LYS A 252 21.17 4.52 6.31
CA LYS A 252 21.83 3.54 7.16
C LYS A 252 21.25 3.56 8.58
N ALA A 253 21.26 4.73 9.22
CA ALA A 253 20.79 4.91 10.59
C ALA A 253 19.34 4.42 10.77
N PHE A 254 18.47 4.68 9.79
CA PHE A 254 17.11 4.17 9.82
C PHE A 254 17.06 2.65 9.70
N LEU A 255 17.75 2.07 8.71
CA LEU A 255 17.71 0.63 8.44
C LEU A 255 18.42 -0.22 9.50
N THR A 256 19.45 0.32 10.18
CA THR A 256 20.17 -0.38 11.26
C THR A 256 19.68 -0.04 12.67
N ARG A 257 18.78 0.96 12.80
CA ARG A 257 18.36 1.55 14.10
C ARG A 257 19.53 2.12 14.91
N GLU A 258 20.61 2.47 14.25
CA GLU A 258 21.78 3.10 14.87
C GLU A 258 21.64 4.63 14.86
N PRO A 259 22.11 5.34 15.89
CA PRO A 259 22.13 6.80 15.85
C PRO A 259 23.09 7.29 14.75
N ILE A 260 22.75 8.40 14.12
CA ILE A 260 23.66 9.07 13.18
C ILE A 260 24.88 9.55 13.98
N ALA A 261 26.07 9.05 13.62
CA ALA A 261 27.31 9.56 14.19
C ALA A 261 27.40 11.10 13.93
N ARG A 262 27.57 11.86 15.03
CA ARG A 262 27.69 13.31 14.98
C ARG A 262 29.03 13.74 14.41
#